data_03d7fb64b40f9c8f74fa22927b9e5ca5
#
_entry.id   03d7fb64b40f9c8f74fa22927b9e5ca5
#
_cell.length_a   1.000
_cell.length_b   1.000
_cell.length_c   1.000
_cell.angle_alpha   90.00
_cell.angle_beta   90.00
_cell.angle_gamma   90.00
#
_symmetry.space_group_name_H-M   'P 1'
#
loop_
_entity.id
_entity.type
_entity.pdbx_description
1 polymer ?
#
loop_
_entity_poly.entity_id
_entity_poly.type
_entity_poly.pdbx_seq_one_letter_code
_entity_poly.pdbx_strand_id
1 'polypeptide(L)'
;AYFLIIDRVTIRDDDDELRSTLADSVQTAFYEGEGTCICSVELAGKVWIESFSSRYEADGISFEEPSVNLFSFNNPYGACKTCEGYGSIIGIDEDLVIPNKSLSIYEEAVACWKGEKMSEWKDELIKNAYKFSFPVHKPWYELTADQKQLVWTGNQYFHGINDFFKYVEEQTYKIQYRVLLSRYRGKTVCPDCKGSRLRKDANYVK
;
A
#
# COMPACT_ATOMS: atom_id res chain seq x y z
N ALA A 1 -12.17 -13.04 33.04
CA ALA A 1 -11.37 -11.81 33.09
C ALA A 1 -11.40 -11.29 34.51
N TYR A 2 -10.28 -10.77 35.01
CA TYR A 2 -10.18 -10.12 36.32
C TYR A 2 -10.03 -8.63 36.06
N PHE A 3 -10.72 -7.78 36.85
CA PHE A 3 -10.64 -6.34 36.77
C PHE A 3 -10.08 -5.81 38.09
N LEU A 4 -9.17 -4.83 37.99
CA LEU A 4 -8.71 -4.06 39.13
C LEU A 4 -9.64 -2.85 39.30
N ILE A 5 -10.33 -2.74 40.41
CA ILE A 5 -11.16 -1.57 40.74
C ILE A 5 -10.25 -0.50 41.31
N ILE A 6 -10.14 0.62 40.62
CA ILE A 6 -9.34 1.77 41.05
C ILE A 6 -10.14 2.64 42.00
N ASP A 7 -11.40 2.94 41.64
CA ASP A 7 -12.25 3.79 42.47
C ASP A 7 -13.73 3.50 42.23
N ARG A 8 -14.58 3.97 43.17
CA ARG A 8 -16.03 3.91 43.09
C ARG A 8 -16.62 5.25 43.56
N VAL A 9 -17.15 6.00 42.60
CA VAL A 9 -17.59 7.37 42.83
C VAL A 9 -19.10 7.48 42.61
N THR A 10 -19.80 8.24 43.45
CA THR A 10 -21.21 8.61 43.23
C THR A 10 -21.26 10.03 42.67
N ILE A 11 -21.82 10.17 41.46
CA ILE A 11 -21.90 11.45 40.76
C ILE A 11 -22.98 12.31 41.42
N ARG A 12 -22.64 13.56 41.74
CA ARG A 12 -23.52 14.62 42.17
C ARG A 12 -23.37 15.81 41.24
N ASP A 13 -24.46 16.55 41.04
CA ASP A 13 -24.44 17.72 40.17
C ASP A 13 -23.57 18.84 40.79
N ASP A 14 -22.78 19.51 39.96
CA ASP A 14 -21.93 20.67 40.23
C ASP A 14 -20.90 20.55 41.41
N ASP A 15 -20.25 19.41 41.47
CA ASP A 15 -19.18 19.14 42.45
C ASP A 15 -17.80 19.18 41.77
N ASP A 16 -17.09 20.32 41.91
CA ASP A 16 -15.74 20.50 41.35
C ASP A 16 -14.68 19.60 42.01
N GLU A 17 -14.87 19.29 43.32
CA GLU A 17 -14.00 18.37 44.04
C GLU A 17 -14.14 16.93 43.48
N LEU A 18 -15.37 16.55 43.15
CA LEU A 18 -15.65 15.28 42.52
C LEU A 18 -15.00 15.16 41.13
N ARG A 19 -15.01 16.24 40.34
CA ARG A 19 -14.33 16.26 39.03
C ARG A 19 -12.83 16.05 39.14
N SER A 20 -12.19 16.68 40.13
CA SER A 20 -10.76 16.51 40.40
C SER A 20 -10.44 15.06 40.80
N THR A 21 -11.22 14.51 41.76
CA THR A 21 -11.04 13.13 42.24
C THR A 21 -11.24 12.13 41.08
N LEU A 22 -12.27 12.35 40.24
CA LEU A 22 -12.52 11.48 39.07
C LEU A 22 -11.38 11.55 38.08
N ALA A 23 -10.80 12.72 37.81
CA ALA A 23 -9.66 12.87 36.93
C ALA A 23 -8.44 12.10 37.41
N ASP A 24 -8.12 12.17 38.71
CA ASP A 24 -7.03 11.43 39.32
C ASP A 24 -7.26 9.91 39.26
N SER A 25 -8.48 9.45 39.52
CA SER A 25 -8.87 8.05 39.44
C SER A 25 -8.77 7.51 38.03
N VAL A 26 -9.21 8.30 37.01
CA VAL A 26 -9.10 7.94 35.59
C VAL A 26 -7.65 7.89 35.15
N GLN A 27 -6.81 8.83 35.58
CA GLN A 27 -5.37 8.81 35.27
C GLN A 27 -4.71 7.56 35.85
N THR A 28 -5.03 7.21 37.10
CA THR A 28 -4.54 5.98 37.74
C THR A 28 -5.03 4.74 37.00
N ALA A 29 -6.30 4.72 36.57
CA ALA A 29 -6.86 3.61 35.81
C ALA A 29 -6.15 3.40 34.46
N PHE A 30 -5.82 4.45 33.74
CA PHE A 30 -5.03 4.38 32.51
C PHE A 30 -3.59 3.91 32.75
N TYR A 31 -2.99 4.34 33.88
CA TYR A 31 -1.64 3.93 34.24
C TYR A 31 -1.58 2.43 34.57
N GLU A 32 -2.42 1.94 35.45
CA GLU A 32 -2.49 0.53 35.88
C GLU A 32 -3.01 -0.38 34.73
N GLY A 33 -3.89 0.14 33.88
CA GLY A 33 -4.45 -0.56 32.71
C GLY A 33 -3.58 -0.47 31.47
N GLU A 34 -2.33 0.02 31.57
CA GLU A 34 -1.40 0.15 30.44
C GLU A 34 -2.05 0.85 29.22
N GLY A 35 -2.76 1.95 29.46
CA GLY A 35 -3.45 2.72 28.43
C GLY A 35 -4.89 2.27 28.14
N THR A 36 -5.45 1.37 28.94
CA THR A 36 -6.87 0.98 28.84
C THR A 36 -7.60 1.32 30.15
N CYS A 37 -8.73 1.98 30.05
CA CYS A 37 -9.60 2.29 31.18
C CYS A 37 -11.02 1.78 30.89
N ILE A 38 -11.63 1.12 31.86
CA ILE A 38 -13.00 0.63 31.79
C ILE A 38 -13.85 1.38 32.82
N CYS A 39 -14.90 2.01 32.33
CA CYS A 39 -15.87 2.71 33.16
C CYS A 39 -17.19 1.91 33.20
N SER A 40 -17.61 1.53 34.42
CA SER A 40 -18.93 0.94 34.66
C SER A 40 -19.84 1.98 35.28
N VAL A 41 -20.93 2.32 34.59
CA VAL A 41 -21.90 3.32 35.04
C VAL A 41 -23.18 2.63 35.39
N GLU A 42 -23.70 2.93 36.60
CA GLU A 42 -25.01 2.46 37.07
C GLU A 42 -25.95 3.66 37.26
N LEU A 43 -27.08 3.64 36.56
CA LEU A 43 -28.13 4.64 36.70
C LEU A 43 -29.50 3.98 36.68
N ALA A 44 -30.31 4.24 37.67
CA ALA A 44 -31.66 3.70 37.82
C ALA A 44 -31.77 2.16 37.64
N GLY A 45 -30.77 1.43 38.19
CA GLY A 45 -30.71 -0.04 38.14
C GLY A 45 -30.27 -0.60 36.76
N LYS A 46 -29.86 0.25 35.85
CA LYS A 46 -29.24 -0.16 34.58
C LYS A 46 -27.73 0.05 34.68
N VAL A 47 -26.99 -0.96 34.25
CA VAL A 47 -25.52 -0.91 34.20
C VAL A 47 -25.09 -0.99 32.75
N TRP A 48 -24.18 -0.11 32.35
CA TRP A 48 -23.45 -0.21 31.09
C TRP A 48 -21.96 -0.02 31.31
N ILE A 49 -21.18 -0.58 30.43
CA ILE A 49 -19.73 -0.59 30.50
C ILE A 49 -19.19 0.10 29.27
N GLU A 50 -18.33 1.11 29.46
CA GLU A 50 -17.62 1.80 28.39
C GLU A 50 -16.12 1.53 28.54
N SER A 51 -15.44 1.28 27.43
CA SER A 51 -14.00 1.06 27.40
C SER A 51 -13.32 2.21 26.66
N PHE A 52 -12.29 2.76 27.30
CA PHE A 52 -11.51 3.86 26.76
C PHE A 52 -10.07 3.39 26.56
N SER A 53 -9.43 3.81 25.48
CA SER A 53 -8.02 3.57 25.20
C SER A 53 -7.30 4.89 24.96
N SER A 54 -6.12 5.06 25.56
CA SER A 54 -5.19 6.16 25.25
C SER A 54 -4.14 5.77 24.21
N ARG A 55 -4.21 4.55 23.70
CA ARG A 55 -3.30 4.04 22.69
C ARG A 55 -3.67 4.57 21.33
N TYR A 56 -2.68 4.73 20.47
CA TYR A 56 -2.88 5.04 19.06
C TYR A 56 -3.38 3.79 18.32
N GLU A 57 -4.66 3.46 18.51
CA GLU A 57 -5.29 2.27 17.91
C GLU A 57 -6.75 2.57 17.53
N ALA A 58 -7.17 2.06 16.38
CA ALA A 58 -8.56 2.08 15.93
C ALA A 58 -8.85 0.88 15.03
N ASP A 59 -10.04 0.31 15.15
CA ASP A 59 -10.50 -0.82 14.30
C ASP A 59 -9.53 -2.02 14.28
N GLY A 60 -8.82 -2.27 15.39
CA GLY A 60 -7.84 -3.35 15.51
C GLY A 60 -6.50 -3.08 14.85
N ILE A 61 -6.26 -1.84 14.39
CA ILE A 61 -4.98 -1.38 13.84
C ILE A 61 -4.28 -0.53 14.89
N SER A 62 -3.03 -0.86 15.19
CA SER A 62 -2.15 -0.03 16.02
C SER A 62 -1.36 0.93 15.15
N PHE A 63 -1.37 2.21 15.49
CA PHE A 63 -0.66 3.27 14.80
C PHE A 63 0.58 3.68 15.59
N GLU A 64 1.59 4.13 14.88
CA GLU A 64 2.75 4.73 15.52
C GLU A 64 2.42 6.14 16.03
N GLU A 65 2.96 6.48 17.20
CA GLU A 65 2.80 7.81 17.78
C GLU A 65 3.40 8.87 16.84
N PRO A 66 2.61 9.90 16.46
CA PRO A 66 3.09 10.95 15.57
C PRO A 66 4.29 11.69 16.18
N SER A 67 5.42 11.64 15.49
CA SER A 67 6.63 12.37 15.87
C SER A 67 7.21 13.09 14.66
N VAL A 68 8.04 14.09 14.86
CA VAL A 68 8.74 14.80 13.77
C VAL A 68 9.54 13.81 12.91
N ASN A 69 10.10 12.79 13.51
CA ASN A 69 10.87 11.76 12.80
C ASN A 69 10.03 10.90 11.88
N LEU A 70 8.75 10.66 12.21
CA LEU A 70 7.81 9.92 11.37
C LEU A 70 7.55 10.61 10.02
N PHE A 71 7.60 11.94 10.01
CA PHE A 71 7.37 12.76 8.82
C PHE A 71 8.66 13.16 8.08
N SER A 72 9.81 12.62 8.48
CA SER A 72 11.10 12.91 7.84
C SER A 72 11.55 11.74 6.98
N PHE A 73 11.58 11.92 5.66
CA PHE A 73 12.09 10.90 4.72
C PHE A 73 13.63 10.76 4.76
N ASN A 74 14.34 11.71 5.39
CA ASN A 74 15.80 11.63 5.59
C ASN A 74 16.18 10.84 6.86
N ASN A 75 15.19 10.34 7.60
CA ASN A 75 15.38 9.54 8.79
C ASN A 75 14.86 8.11 8.52
N PRO A 76 15.61 7.06 8.85
CA PRO A 76 15.17 5.67 8.69
C PRO A 76 13.84 5.36 9.36
N TYR A 77 13.48 6.12 10.41
CA TYR A 77 12.21 5.98 11.12
C TYR A 77 11.00 6.42 10.28
N GLY A 78 11.12 7.53 9.53
CA GLY A 78 10.05 8.07 8.69
C GLY A 78 10.15 7.68 7.21
N ALA A 79 11.32 7.24 6.76
CA ALA A 79 11.54 6.84 5.37
C ALA A 79 10.73 5.60 4.98
N CYS A 80 10.26 5.57 3.75
CA CYS A 80 9.67 4.37 3.16
C CYS A 80 10.69 3.24 3.15
N LYS A 81 10.34 2.09 3.72
CA LYS A 81 11.25 0.93 3.85
C LYS A 81 11.70 0.36 2.50
N THR A 82 10.87 0.48 1.46
CA THR A 82 11.13 -0.09 0.13
C THR A 82 12.09 0.74 -0.68
N CYS A 83 12.01 2.06 -0.61
CA CYS A 83 12.87 2.98 -1.36
C CYS A 83 13.81 3.80 -0.47
N GLU A 84 13.86 3.54 0.83
CA GLU A 84 14.75 4.20 1.80
C GLU A 84 14.68 5.73 1.74
N GLY A 85 13.49 6.29 1.43
CA GLY A 85 13.29 7.72 1.32
C GLY A 85 13.61 8.32 -0.06
N TYR A 86 14.04 7.52 -1.05
CA TYR A 86 14.33 8.02 -2.40
C TYR A 86 13.07 8.30 -3.23
N GLY A 87 11.93 7.69 -2.88
CA GLY A 87 10.66 7.83 -3.62
C GLY A 87 10.61 7.03 -4.92
N SER A 88 11.70 6.40 -5.31
CA SER A 88 11.87 5.61 -6.53
C SER A 88 12.73 4.39 -6.28
N ILE A 89 12.55 3.36 -7.10
CA ILE A 89 13.33 2.12 -7.10
C ILE A 89 13.79 1.82 -8.52
N ILE A 90 14.75 0.92 -8.66
CA ILE A 90 15.08 0.36 -9.98
C ILE A 90 14.08 -0.74 -10.28
N GLY A 91 13.28 -0.53 -11.30
CA GLY A 91 12.24 -1.46 -11.75
C GLY A 91 12.14 -1.50 -13.26
N ILE A 92 11.10 -2.16 -13.78
CA ILE A 92 10.81 -2.13 -15.22
C ILE A 92 10.19 -0.79 -15.56
N ASP A 93 10.82 -0.05 -16.46
CA ASP A 93 10.41 1.28 -16.88
C ASP A 93 9.41 1.19 -18.04
N GLU A 94 8.21 1.74 -17.85
CA GLU A 94 7.15 1.72 -18.86
C GLU A 94 7.58 2.43 -20.14
N ASP A 95 8.30 3.54 -20.06
CA ASP A 95 8.72 4.30 -21.23
C ASP A 95 9.81 3.57 -22.04
N LEU A 96 10.58 2.70 -21.40
CA LEU A 96 11.52 1.81 -22.10
C LEU A 96 10.80 0.62 -22.73
N VAL A 97 9.74 0.12 -22.11
CA VAL A 97 8.93 -0.99 -22.64
C VAL A 97 8.04 -0.52 -23.79
N ILE A 98 7.47 0.68 -23.69
CA ILE A 98 6.60 1.31 -24.71
C ILE A 98 7.23 2.64 -25.17
N PRO A 99 8.32 2.59 -25.93
CA PRO A 99 9.05 3.80 -26.32
C PRO A 99 8.28 4.67 -27.34
N ASN A 100 7.41 4.07 -28.12
CA ASN A 100 6.56 4.80 -29.05
C ASN A 100 5.08 4.51 -28.79
N LYS A 101 4.44 5.43 -28.10
CA LYS A 101 3.02 5.34 -27.71
C LYS A 101 2.05 5.53 -28.89
N SER A 102 2.52 5.94 -30.06
CA SER A 102 1.71 6.04 -31.29
C SER A 102 1.49 4.71 -31.98
N LEU A 103 2.26 3.69 -31.64
CA LEU A 103 2.10 2.34 -32.19
C LEU A 103 1.01 1.59 -31.42
N SER A 104 0.34 0.68 -32.10
CA SER A 104 -0.57 -0.30 -31.54
C SER A 104 0.18 -1.56 -31.10
N ILE A 105 -0.50 -2.46 -30.36
CA ILE A 105 0.07 -3.78 -30.03
C ILE A 105 0.42 -4.55 -31.30
N TYR A 106 -0.43 -4.47 -32.32
CA TYR A 106 -0.19 -5.12 -33.60
C TYR A 106 1.07 -4.59 -34.29
N GLU A 107 1.33 -3.27 -34.23
CA GLU A 107 2.49 -2.57 -34.76
C GLU A 107 3.73 -2.61 -33.84
N GLU A 108 3.74 -3.53 -32.88
CA GLU A 108 4.88 -3.74 -31.99
C GLU A 108 5.18 -2.56 -31.05
N ALA A 109 4.14 -1.97 -30.45
CA ALA A 109 4.30 -0.96 -29.40
C ALA A 109 5.14 -1.48 -28.23
N VAL A 110 4.99 -2.77 -27.86
CA VAL A 110 5.72 -3.41 -26.76
C VAL A 110 7.10 -3.86 -27.25
N ALA A 111 8.12 -3.08 -26.95
CA ALA A 111 9.48 -3.30 -27.45
C ALA A 111 10.13 -4.60 -26.95
N CYS A 112 9.78 -5.06 -25.74
CA CYS A 112 10.35 -6.27 -25.17
C CYS A 112 9.81 -7.56 -25.82
N TRP A 113 8.71 -7.49 -26.56
CA TRP A 113 8.14 -8.63 -27.31
C TRP A 113 8.66 -8.74 -28.74
N LYS A 114 9.65 -7.92 -29.14
CA LYS A 114 10.26 -7.98 -30.46
C LYS A 114 11.26 -9.12 -30.57
N GLY A 115 11.35 -9.71 -31.78
CA GLY A 115 12.26 -10.82 -32.09
C GLY A 115 11.57 -12.18 -32.10
N GLU A 116 12.17 -13.15 -32.83
CA GLU A 116 11.54 -14.44 -33.15
C GLU A 116 10.95 -15.20 -31.96
N LYS A 117 11.70 -15.28 -30.85
CA LYS A 117 11.25 -16.00 -29.65
C LYS A 117 10.31 -15.19 -28.75
N MET A 118 10.43 -13.85 -28.78
CA MET A 118 9.67 -13.00 -27.88
C MET A 118 8.34 -12.53 -28.50
N SER A 119 8.21 -12.63 -29.83
CA SER A 119 6.95 -12.33 -30.53
C SER A 119 5.81 -13.28 -30.16
N GLU A 120 6.12 -14.49 -29.67
CA GLU A 120 5.10 -15.44 -29.20
C GLU A 120 4.18 -14.81 -28.12
N TRP A 121 4.71 -13.97 -27.24
CA TRP A 121 3.95 -13.25 -26.23
C TRP A 121 2.94 -12.27 -26.82
N LYS A 122 3.36 -11.52 -27.85
CA LYS A 122 2.48 -10.63 -28.61
C LYS A 122 1.41 -11.44 -29.36
N ASP A 123 1.83 -12.52 -30.02
CA ASP A 123 0.95 -13.36 -30.82
C ASP A 123 -0.11 -14.05 -29.98
N GLU A 124 0.21 -14.44 -28.75
CA GLU A 124 -0.75 -14.99 -27.79
C GLU A 124 -1.87 -13.98 -27.48
N LEU A 125 -1.51 -12.72 -27.21
CA LEU A 125 -2.49 -11.65 -26.98
C LEU A 125 -3.33 -11.43 -28.24
N ILE A 126 -2.72 -11.27 -29.41
CA ILE A 126 -3.42 -10.98 -30.68
C ILE A 126 -4.40 -12.11 -31.03
N LYS A 127 -3.99 -13.37 -30.94
CA LYS A 127 -4.84 -14.54 -31.22
C LYS A 127 -6.06 -14.64 -30.30
N ASN A 128 -5.94 -14.20 -29.06
CA ASN A 128 -7.01 -14.30 -28.08
C ASN A 128 -7.80 -13.01 -27.86
N ALA A 129 -7.35 -11.88 -28.43
CA ALA A 129 -7.94 -10.55 -28.23
C ALA A 129 -9.46 -10.48 -28.43
N TYR A 130 -9.98 -11.25 -29.38
CA TYR A 130 -11.42 -11.30 -29.68
C TYR A 130 -12.26 -11.84 -28.50
N LYS A 131 -11.68 -12.69 -27.62
CA LYS A 131 -12.39 -13.28 -26.48
C LYS A 131 -12.74 -12.26 -25.39
N PHE A 132 -12.00 -11.17 -25.33
CA PHE A 132 -12.19 -10.09 -24.35
C PHE A 132 -12.26 -8.70 -25.00
N SER A 133 -12.56 -8.67 -26.30
CA SER A 133 -12.80 -7.45 -27.09
C SER A 133 -11.66 -6.41 -26.99
N PHE A 134 -10.41 -6.87 -26.97
CA PHE A 134 -9.26 -5.98 -26.91
C PHE A 134 -8.92 -5.37 -28.26
N PRO A 135 -8.75 -4.02 -28.37
CA PRO A 135 -8.52 -3.34 -29.64
C PRO A 135 -7.03 -3.36 -30.05
N VAL A 136 -6.54 -4.45 -30.63
CA VAL A 136 -5.11 -4.67 -30.96
C VAL A 136 -4.51 -3.66 -31.94
N HIS A 137 -5.32 -3.00 -32.77
CA HIS A 137 -4.89 -2.00 -33.74
C HIS A 137 -4.96 -0.57 -33.23
N LYS A 138 -5.45 -0.36 -31.99
CA LYS A 138 -5.57 0.96 -31.40
C LYS A 138 -4.23 1.43 -30.87
N PRO A 139 -3.79 2.68 -31.16
CA PRO A 139 -2.55 3.23 -30.61
C PRO A 139 -2.50 3.17 -29.08
N TRP A 140 -1.31 2.93 -28.51
CA TRP A 140 -1.15 2.80 -27.07
C TRP A 140 -1.69 3.99 -26.26
N TYR A 141 -1.47 5.22 -26.76
CA TYR A 141 -1.94 6.43 -26.06
C TYR A 141 -3.48 6.52 -25.98
N GLU A 142 -4.21 5.90 -26.91
CA GLU A 142 -5.67 5.89 -26.93
C GLU A 142 -6.31 4.75 -26.11
N LEU A 143 -5.51 3.79 -25.64
CA LEU A 143 -6.01 2.72 -24.79
C LEU A 143 -6.45 3.29 -23.44
N THR A 144 -7.53 2.74 -22.90
CA THR A 144 -7.99 3.09 -21.54
C THR A 144 -6.99 2.61 -20.49
N ALA A 145 -7.06 3.15 -19.26
CA ALA A 145 -6.22 2.71 -18.16
C ALA A 145 -6.36 1.21 -17.90
N ASP A 146 -7.59 0.69 -17.95
CA ASP A 146 -7.87 -0.74 -17.73
C ASP A 146 -7.26 -1.61 -18.85
N GLN A 147 -7.34 -1.14 -20.11
CA GLN A 147 -6.73 -1.84 -21.23
C GLN A 147 -5.20 -1.88 -21.14
N LYS A 148 -4.58 -0.77 -20.73
CA LYS A 148 -3.14 -0.71 -20.46
C LYS A 148 -2.76 -1.63 -19.33
N GLN A 149 -3.48 -1.56 -18.23
CA GLN A 149 -3.27 -2.45 -17.07
C GLN A 149 -3.39 -3.93 -17.46
N LEU A 150 -4.36 -4.26 -18.31
CA LEU A 150 -4.56 -5.63 -18.81
C LEU A 150 -3.35 -6.13 -19.62
N VAL A 151 -2.73 -5.29 -20.44
CA VAL A 151 -1.49 -5.67 -21.17
C VAL A 151 -0.34 -5.94 -20.20
N TRP A 152 -0.28 -5.20 -19.09
CA TRP A 152 0.73 -5.43 -18.05
C TRP A 152 0.49 -6.71 -17.26
N THR A 153 -0.75 -6.95 -16.84
CA THR A 153 -1.07 -8.06 -15.91
C THR A 153 -1.41 -9.37 -16.61
N GLY A 154 -1.84 -9.31 -17.88
CA GLY A 154 -2.40 -10.48 -18.56
C GLY A 154 -3.77 -10.87 -18.03
N ASN A 155 -4.29 -11.99 -18.54
CA ASN A 155 -5.50 -12.65 -18.08
C ASN A 155 -5.45 -14.16 -18.36
N GLN A 156 -6.55 -14.88 -18.19
CA GLN A 156 -6.64 -16.32 -18.45
C GLN A 156 -6.35 -16.75 -19.91
N TYR A 157 -6.22 -15.83 -20.85
CA TYR A 157 -6.05 -16.09 -22.28
C TYR A 157 -4.68 -15.71 -22.83
N PHE A 158 -3.94 -14.86 -22.12
CA PHE A 158 -2.59 -14.45 -22.51
C PHE A 158 -1.78 -13.98 -21.30
N HIS A 159 -0.47 -14.10 -21.38
CA HIS A 159 0.47 -13.66 -20.37
C HIS A 159 0.86 -12.20 -20.61
N GLY A 160 0.84 -11.39 -19.55
CA GLY A 160 1.15 -9.96 -19.63
C GLY A 160 2.64 -9.64 -19.63
N ILE A 161 2.96 -8.34 -19.70
CA ILE A 161 4.34 -7.84 -19.63
C ILE A 161 5.00 -8.24 -18.30
N ASN A 162 4.26 -8.26 -17.19
CA ASN A 162 4.80 -8.68 -15.90
C ASN A 162 5.26 -10.14 -15.91
N ASP A 163 4.47 -11.04 -16.51
CA ASP A 163 4.82 -12.45 -16.64
C ASP A 163 6.03 -12.64 -17.56
N PHE A 164 6.10 -11.84 -18.63
CA PHE A 164 7.28 -11.83 -19.50
C PHE A 164 8.55 -11.49 -18.72
N PHE A 165 8.55 -10.41 -17.94
CA PHE A 165 9.73 -10.04 -17.17
C PHE A 165 10.05 -11.05 -16.06
N LYS A 166 9.05 -11.65 -15.45
CA LYS A 166 9.26 -12.76 -14.51
C LYS A 166 9.95 -13.93 -15.19
N TYR A 167 9.48 -14.33 -16.36
CA TYR A 167 10.15 -15.36 -17.15
C TYR A 167 11.60 -14.99 -17.49
N VAL A 168 11.85 -13.74 -17.90
CA VAL A 168 13.21 -13.24 -18.19
C VAL A 168 14.09 -13.29 -16.95
N GLU A 169 13.58 -12.93 -15.77
CA GLU A 169 14.29 -12.99 -14.49
C GLU A 169 14.67 -14.41 -14.10
N GLU A 170 13.79 -15.39 -14.30
CA GLU A 170 14.07 -16.81 -14.07
C GLU A 170 15.18 -17.35 -14.99
N GLN A 171 15.36 -16.75 -16.17
CA GLN A 171 16.39 -17.13 -17.15
C GLN A 171 17.70 -16.34 -17.03
N THR A 172 17.89 -15.52 -16.00
CA THR A 172 19.06 -14.63 -15.85
C THR A 172 20.40 -15.36 -15.65
N TYR A 173 20.40 -16.69 -15.49
CA TYR A 173 21.61 -17.51 -15.58
C TYR A 173 22.25 -17.45 -16.99
N LYS A 174 21.49 -17.08 -18.03
CA LYS A 174 21.99 -16.86 -19.40
C LYS A 174 22.26 -15.38 -19.60
N ILE A 175 23.44 -15.03 -20.15
CA ILE A 175 23.89 -13.63 -20.36
C ILE A 175 22.88 -12.81 -21.18
N GLN A 176 22.30 -13.40 -22.23
CA GLN A 176 21.35 -12.70 -23.09
C GLN A 176 20.12 -12.17 -22.36
N TYR A 177 19.60 -12.91 -21.40
CA TYR A 177 18.44 -12.48 -20.61
C TYR A 177 18.80 -11.40 -19.59
N ARG A 178 20.03 -11.43 -19.03
CA ARG A 178 20.53 -10.33 -18.19
C ARG A 178 20.66 -9.03 -18.98
N VAL A 179 21.19 -9.10 -20.20
CA VAL A 179 21.29 -7.95 -21.10
C VAL A 179 19.90 -7.46 -21.52
N LEU A 180 18.97 -8.38 -21.83
CA LEU A 180 17.59 -8.02 -22.14
C LEU A 180 16.93 -7.28 -20.97
N LEU A 181 17.01 -7.84 -19.76
CA LEU A 181 16.44 -7.24 -18.56
C LEU A 181 17.01 -5.84 -18.28
N SER A 182 18.34 -5.68 -18.41
CA SER A 182 19.01 -4.40 -18.14
C SER A 182 18.58 -3.27 -19.08
N ARG A 183 18.12 -3.57 -20.30
CA ARG A 183 17.61 -2.59 -21.27
C ARG A 183 16.30 -1.95 -20.84
N TYR A 184 15.49 -2.66 -20.05
CA TYR A 184 14.16 -2.22 -19.63
C TYR A 184 14.12 -1.81 -18.17
N ARG A 185 15.25 -1.89 -17.45
CA ARG A 185 15.37 -1.39 -16.08
C ARG A 185 15.66 0.10 -16.08
N GLY A 186 14.84 0.82 -15.34
CA GLY A 186 14.96 2.25 -15.14
C GLY A 186 14.55 2.66 -13.74
N LYS A 187 14.58 3.96 -13.49
CA LYS A 187 14.13 4.55 -12.23
C LYS A 187 12.62 4.71 -12.27
N THR A 188 11.93 3.87 -11.52
CA THR A 188 10.46 3.86 -11.43
C THR A 188 9.98 4.40 -10.10
N VAL A 189 8.75 4.89 -10.06
CA VAL A 189 8.13 5.35 -8.81
C VAL A 189 7.99 4.17 -7.84
N CYS A 190 8.36 4.38 -6.58
CA CYS A 190 8.23 3.34 -5.57
C CYS A 190 6.76 2.90 -5.43
N PRO A 191 6.45 1.60 -5.55
CA PRO A 191 5.08 1.10 -5.50
C PRO A 191 4.42 1.28 -4.13
N ASP A 192 5.23 1.29 -3.06
CA ASP A 192 4.72 1.41 -1.69
C ASP A 192 4.37 2.84 -1.31
N CYS A 193 5.30 3.77 -1.45
CA CYS A 193 5.09 5.15 -1.08
C CYS A 193 4.55 6.02 -2.21
N LYS A 194 4.47 5.50 -3.43
CA LYS A 194 3.99 6.21 -4.64
C LYS A 194 4.67 7.58 -4.84
N GLY A 195 5.96 7.66 -4.51
CA GLY A 195 6.78 8.86 -4.62
C GLY A 195 6.75 9.77 -3.39
N SER A 196 5.93 9.54 -2.37
CA SER A 196 5.87 10.38 -1.15
C SER A 196 7.15 10.31 -0.31
N ARG A 197 7.96 9.27 -0.49
CA ARG A 197 9.19 8.98 0.25
C ARG A 197 8.99 8.53 1.70
N LEU A 198 7.79 8.73 2.25
CA LEU A 198 7.44 8.40 3.63
C LEU A 198 6.87 6.99 3.74
N ARG A 199 7.00 6.41 4.91
CA ARG A 199 6.35 5.14 5.25
C ARG A 199 4.82 5.31 5.29
N LYS A 200 4.09 4.20 5.12
CA LYS A 200 2.62 4.22 5.05
C LYS A 200 1.98 4.79 6.32
N ASP A 201 2.60 4.54 7.47
CA ASP A 201 2.10 4.99 8.78
C ASP A 201 1.97 6.52 8.86
N ALA A 202 2.83 7.28 8.18
CA ALA A 202 2.73 8.74 8.11
C ALA A 202 1.46 9.24 7.39
N ASN A 203 0.83 8.41 6.55
CA ASN A 203 -0.39 8.78 5.82
C ASN A 203 -1.67 8.70 6.66
N TYR A 204 -1.62 8.06 7.83
CA TYR A 204 -2.75 7.98 8.75
C TYR A 204 -2.96 9.26 9.56
N VAL A 205 -1.94 10.10 9.64
CA VAL A 205 -2.03 11.40 10.32
C VAL A 205 -2.51 12.44 9.30
N LYS A 206 -3.66 13.05 9.57
CA LYS A 206 -4.32 14.05 8.70
C LYS A 206 -4.34 15.40 9.38
#